data_bfef8eb551c23cff91271b156d4eaefb
#
_entry.id   bfef8eb551c23cff91271b156d4eaefb
#
_cell.length_a   1.000
_cell.length_b   1.000
_cell.length_c   1.000
_cell.angle_alpha   90.00
_cell.angle_beta   90.00
_cell.angle_gamma   90.00
#
_symmetry.space_group_name_H-M   'P 1'
#
loop_
_entity.id
_entity.type
_entity.pdbx_description
1 polymer ?
#
loop_
_entity_poly.entity_id
_entity_poly.type
_entity_poly.pdbx_seq_one_letter_code
_entity_poly.pdbx_strand_id
1 'polypeptide(L)'
;MKALKITLISVGCVLLALLLVVGGYVLYVVLQYSRIEDNLSLQIENNDAAAQIDKNSFSIMTYNIGFGAYSTDFSFFMDSGTMKDGTAVSGTGSKAKDKETVIKNTDGAISAAKEVNPDFLFLQETDVKSTRARGVNQLEKFTSAFTSSAYVYAENFHSAYLFYPFSDPHGKTNAGIVTLSRYKINESVRRSFPVDESFPTRFFDLDRCFSVSRINLDGDKAGKQLV
;
A
#
# COMPACT_ATOMS: atom_id res chain seq x y z
N MET A 1 54.27 -17.25 12.98
CA MET A 1 53.82 -17.52 11.61
C MET A 1 52.58 -18.40 11.53
N LYS A 2 52.41 -19.52 12.24
CA LYS A 2 51.18 -20.37 12.19
C LYS A 2 49.94 -19.62 12.70
N ALA A 3 50.04 -18.92 13.84
CA ALA A 3 48.89 -18.15 14.38
C ALA A 3 48.40 -17.09 13.41
N LEU A 4 49.29 -16.29 12.78
CA LEU A 4 48.92 -15.28 11.79
C LEU A 4 48.20 -15.89 10.57
N LYS A 5 48.65 -17.06 10.07
CA LYS A 5 47.95 -17.77 8.99
C LYS A 5 46.54 -18.19 9.38
N ILE A 6 46.39 -18.75 10.58
CA ILE A 6 45.05 -19.17 11.08
C ILE A 6 44.15 -17.97 11.19
N THR A 7 44.62 -16.85 11.77
CA THR A 7 43.82 -15.62 11.87
C THR A 7 43.39 -15.10 10.49
N LEU A 8 44.32 -15.04 9.53
CA LEU A 8 43.99 -14.58 8.15
C LEU A 8 42.96 -15.47 7.47
N ILE A 9 43.09 -16.81 7.61
CA ILE A 9 42.12 -17.76 7.06
C ILE A 9 40.78 -17.56 7.74
N SER A 10 40.72 -17.44 9.07
CA SER A 10 39.46 -17.23 9.80
C SER A 10 38.76 -15.93 9.37
N VAL A 11 39.52 -14.82 9.27
CA VAL A 11 38.98 -13.55 8.76
C VAL A 11 38.49 -13.70 7.32
N GLY A 12 39.24 -14.36 6.45
CA GLY A 12 38.83 -14.64 5.07
C GLY A 12 37.55 -15.46 4.99
N CYS A 13 37.40 -16.50 5.83
CA CYS A 13 36.17 -17.27 5.90
C CYS A 13 34.96 -16.45 6.36
N VAL A 14 35.13 -15.59 7.37
CA VAL A 14 34.08 -14.71 7.87
C VAL A 14 33.65 -13.71 6.78
N LEU A 15 34.62 -13.09 6.10
CA LEU A 15 34.31 -12.16 5.00
C LEU A 15 33.60 -12.85 3.84
N LEU A 16 34.03 -14.06 3.48
CA LEU A 16 33.38 -14.85 2.44
C LEU A 16 31.94 -15.21 2.84
N ALA A 17 31.74 -15.66 4.08
CA ALA A 17 30.38 -15.95 4.59
C ALA A 17 29.48 -14.70 4.55
N LEU A 18 29.99 -13.55 4.95
CA LEU A 18 29.27 -12.28 4.88
C LEU A 18 28.91 -11.91 3.45
N LEU A 19 29.84 -12.05 2.51
CA LEU A 19 29.59 -11.80 1.08
C LEU A 19 28.52 -12.73 0.51
N LEU A 20 28.52 -14.01 0.91
CA LEU A 20 27.50 -14.98 0.48
C LEU A 20 26.12 -14.62 1.04
N VAL A 21 26.02 -14.20 2.29
CA VAL A 21 24.75 -13.77 2.92
C VAL A 21 24.23 -12.52 2.23
N VAL A 22 25.05 -11.49 2.06
CA VAL A 22 24.65 -10.24 1.41
C VAL A 22 24.30 -10.49 -0.06
N GLY A 23 25.14 -11.23 -0.79
CA GLY A 23 24.86 -11.58 -2.19
C GLY A 23 23.58 -12.40 -2.36
N GLY A 24 23.36 -13.37 -1.47
CA GLY A 24 22.13 -14.17 -1.45
C GLY A 24 20.89 -13.31 -1.17
N TYR A 25 20.99 -12.35 -0.25
CA TYR A 25 19.89 -11.42 0.02
C TYR A 25 19.61 -10.49 -1.17
N VAL A 26 20.65 -9.92 -1.79
CA VAL A 26 20.49 -9.10 -2.98
C VAL A 26 19.83 -9.90 -4.11
N LEU A 27 20.30 -11.12 -4.32
CA LEU A 27 19.70 -12.02 -5.32
C LEU A 27 18.22 -12.30 -5.01
N TYR A 28 17.88 -12.56 -3.74
CA TYR A 28 16.50 -12.75 -3.29
C TYR A 28 15.64 -11.52 -3.63
N VAL A 29 16.11 -10.31 -3.32
CA VAL A 29 15.36 -9.06 -3.62
C VAL A 29 15.17 -8.89 -5.12
N VAL A 30 16.22 -9.14 -5.90
CA VAL A 30 16.17 -9.05 -7.38
C VAL A 30 15.18 -10.06 -7.98
N LEU A 31 15.16 -11.30 -7.47
CA LEU A 31 14.25 -12.33 -7.98
C LEU A 31 12.79 -12.11 -7.57
N GLN A 32 12.55 -11.39 -6.47
CA GLN A 32 11.20 -11.03 -6.01
C GLN A 32 10.69 -9.73 -6.65
N TYR A 33 11.57 -9.00 -7.32
CA TYR A 33 11.18 -7.75 -7.97
C TYR A 33 10.38 -8.02 -9.23
N SER A 34 9.23 -7.38 -9.32
CA SER A 34 8.43 -7.28 -10.55
C SER A 34 7.78 -5.90 -10.61
N ARG A 35 7.60 -5.38 -11.79
CA ARG A 35 6.84 -4.15 -12.03
C ARG A 35 5.42 -4.49 -12.39
N ILE A 36 4.49 -3.70 -11.87
CA ILE A 36 3.08 -3.80 -12.24
C ILE A 36 2.89 -3.03 -13.56
N GLU A 37 2.32 -3.69 -14.55
CA GLU A 37 2.12 -3.13 -15.89
C GLU A 37 1.23 -1.88 -15.88
N ASP A 38 1.53 -0.94 -16.79
CA ASP A 38 0.63 0.16 -17.10
C ASP A 38 -0.57 -0.33 -17.92
N ASN A 39 -1.63 0.40 -17.86
CA ASN A 39 -2.87 0.12 -18.59
C ASN A 39 -3.48 -1.25 -18.28
N LEU A 40 -3.31 -1.70 -17.03
CA LEU A 40 -3.83 -2.98 -16.56
C LEU A 40 -5.31 -2.85 -16.23
N SER A 41 -6.16 -3.69 -16.84
CA SER A 41 -7.58 -3.80 -16.47
C SER A 41 -7.70 -4.30 -15.04
N LEU A 42 -8.48 -3.58 -14.23
CA LEU A 42 -8.75 -3.93 -12.84
C LEU A 42 -10.02 -4.79 -12.74
N GLN A 43 -9.97 -5.80 -11.90
CA GLN A 43 -11.14 -6.60 -11.59
C GLN A 43 -12.13 -5.76 -10.77
N ILE A 44 -13.40 -5.76 -11.22
CA ILE A 44 -14.49 -5.07 -10.54
C ILE A 44 -15.22 -6.11 -9.70
N GLU A 45 -15.24 -5.90 -8.41
CA GLU A 45 -15.81 -6.81 -7.43
C GLU A 45 -17.14 -6.26 -6.89
N ASN A 46 -18.01 -7.17 -6.46
CA ASN A 46 -19.31 -6.86 -5.83
C ASN A 46 -20.21 -5.92 -6.65
N ASN A 47 -20.06 -5.92 -7.98
CA ASN A 47 -20.72 -4.96 -8.86
C ASN A 47 -22.24 -5.13 -8.93
N ASP A 48 -22.74 -6.35 -8.72
CA ASP A 48 -24.18 -6.64 -8.73
C ASP A 48 -24.93 -6.07 -7.52
N ALA A 49 -24.22 -5.85 -6.40
CA ALA A 49 -24.78 -5.24 -5.20
C ALA A 49 -24.87 -3.71 -5.29
N ALA A 50 -24.20 -3.09 -6.27
CA ALA A 50 -24.18 -1.64 -6.46
C ALA A 50 -25.42 -1.15 -7.23
N ALA A 51 -25.84 0.08 -6.92
CA ALA A 51 -26.99 0.71 -7.57
C ALA A 51 -26.65 1.24 -8.98
N GLN A 52 -27.70 1.58 -9.74
CA GLN A 52 -27.56 2.42 -10.93
C GLN A 52 -27.55 3.90 -10.51
N ILE A 53 -26.97 4.76 -11.35
CA ILE A 53 -26.95 6.20 -11.08
C ILE A 53 -28.34 6.80 -11.38
N ASP A 54 -28.90 7.45 -10.38
CA ASP A 54 -30.21 8.13 -10.43
C ASP A 54 -30.15 9.63 -10.10
N LYS A 55 -28.95 10.18 -9.92
CA LYS A 55 -28.74 11.58 -9.48
C LYS A 55 -27.65 12.30 -10.26
N ASN A 56 -27.57 13.62 -10.06
CA ASN A 56 -26.67 14.54 -10.77
C ASN A 56 -25.58 15.14 -9.88
N SER A 57 -25.64 14.88 -8.59
CA SER A 57 -24.67 15.40 -7.60
C SER A 57 -24.11 14.24 -6.80
N PHE A 58 -22.79 14.19 -6.63
CA PHE A 58 -22.08 13.10 -5.99
C PHE A 58 -21.21 13.61 -4.87
N SER A 59 -21.12 12.84 -3.80
CA SER A 59 -20.18 13.04 -2.73
C SER A 59 -18.99 12.11 -2.91
N ILE A 60 -17.78 12.65 -2.71
CA ILE A 60 -16.51 11.93 -2.77
C ILE A 60 -15.81 12.09 -1.45
N MET A 61 -15.35 11.00 -0.87
CA MET A 61 -14.43 10.97 0.25
C MET A 61 -13.11 10.36 -0.20
N THR A 62 -12.00 11.00 0.11
CA THR A 62 -10.65 10.45 -0.06
C THR A 62 -10.02 10.29 1.31
N TYR A 63 -9.37 9.16 1.56
CA TYR A 63 -8.81 8.85 2.88
C TYR A 63 -7.54 7.99 2.76
N ASN A 64 -6.39 8.58 3.08
CA ASN A 64 -5.19 7.81 3.33
C ASN A 64 -5.29 7.21 4.73
N ILE A 65 -5.37 5.87 4.83
CA ILE A 65 -5.56 5.16 6.10
C ILE A 65 -4.25 4.76 6.77
N GLY A 66 -3.10 5.12 6.18
CA GLY A 66 -1.78 4.93 6.75
C GLY A 66 -1.50 3.50 7.21
N PHE A 67 -1.90 2.49 6.41
CA PHE A 67 -1.81 1.06 6.78
C PHE A 67 -2.27 0.73 8.22
N GLY A 68 -3.10 1.59 8.82
CA GLY A 68 -3.63 1.45 10.18
C GLY A 68 -2.60 1.66 11.30
N ALA A 69 -1.43 2.19 11.02
CA ALA A 69 -0.37 2.36 12.01
C ALA A 69 -0.41 3.70 12.74
N TYR A 70 -0.92 4.75 12.11
CA TYR A 70 -0.79 6.14 12.59
C TYR A 70 -1.72 6.43 13.79
N SER A 71 -1.23 6.00 14.94
CA SER A 71 -1.68 6.50 16.25
C SER A 71 -0.86 7.74 16.62
N THR A 72 -1.25 8.45 17.66
CA THR A 72 -0.56 9.68 18.12
C THR A 72 0.90 9.49 18.51
N ASP A 73 1.29 8.26 18.80
CA ASP A 73 2.63 7.82 19.22
C ASP A 73 3.42 7.13 18.09
N PHE A 74 2.89 7.10 16.86
CA PHE A 74 3.55 6.49 15.70
C PHE A 74 4.09 7.54 14.74
N SER A 75 5.32 7.32 14.25
CA SER A 75 5.90 8.06 13.13
C SER A 75 6.68 7.09 12.25
N PHE A 76 6.44 7.13 10.94
CA PHE A 76 7.05 6.20 10.00
C PHE A 76 8.52 6.56 9.75
N PHE A 77 9.41 5.59 9.73
CA PHE A 77 10.87 5.80 9.64
C PHE A 77 11.34 6.54 8.39
N MET A 78 10.54 6.57 7.33
CA MET A 78 10.81 7.33 6.12
C MET A 78 10.23 8.75 6.15
N ASP A 79 9.39 9.06 7.15
CA ASP A 79 8.85 10.41 7.31
C ASP A 79 9.93 11.32 7.92
N SER A 80 10.10 12.47 7.32
CA SER A 80 10.96 13.53 7.82
C SER A 80 10.24 14.86 7.73
N GLY A 81 10.51 15.75 8.66
CA GLY A 81 9.89 17.06 8.71
C GLY A 81 10.67 18.03 9.56
N THR A 82 10.15 19.24 9.66
CA THR A 82 10.71 20.29 10.51
C THR A 82 9.62 20.78 11.45
N MET A 83 9.92 20.82 12.73
CA MET A 83 9.04 21.37 13.75
C MET A 83 8.92 22.89 13.58
N LYS A 84 7.89 23.50 14.21
CA LYS A 84 7.67 24.94 14.14
C LYS A 84 8.86 25.78 14.64
N ASP A 85 9.67 25.22 15.51
CA ASP A 85 10.88 25.85 16.05
C ASP A 85 12.13 25.67 15.17
N GLY A 86 11.98 25.02 14.00
CA GLY A 86 13.10 24.71 13.09
C GLY A 86 13.82 23.41 13.35
N THR A 87 13.45 22.64 14.37
CA THR A 87 14.08 21.35 14.67
C THR A 87 13.72 20.30 13.63
N ALA A 88 14.74 19.68 13.01
CA ALA A 88 14.53 18.55 12.09
C ALA A 88 14.14 17.31 12.90
N VAL A 89 13.12 16.61 12.42
CA VAL A 89 12.62 15.37 13.02
C VAL A 89 12.48 14.28 11.96
N SER A 90 12.70 13.04 12.39
CA SER A 90 12.49 11.85 11.54
C SER A 90 11.71 10.81 12.31
N GLY A 91 10.88 10.06 11.61
CA GLY A 91 10.16 8.94 12.17
C GLY A 91 11.07 7.76 12.50
N THR A 92 10.59 6.83 13.31
CA THR A 92 11.38 5.69 13.79
C THR A 92 10.70 4.35 13.62
N GLY A 93 9.37 4.30 13.51
CA GLY A 93 8.59 3.07 13.39
C GLY A 93 8.55 2.54 11.96
N SER A 94 8.76 1.26 11.77
CA SER A 94 8.63 0.62 10.45
C SER A 94 7.30 -0.11 10.27
N LYS A 95 6.64 -0.45 11.36
CA LYS A 95 5.41 -1.24 11.46
C LYS A 95 4.48 -0.65 12.51
N ALA A 96 3.20 -0.86 12.36
CA ALA A 96 2.24 -0.58 13.43
C ALA A 96 2.69 -1.24 14.74
N LYS A 97 2.35 -0.64 15.86
CA LYS A 97 2.71 -1.12 17.19
C LYS A 97 2.35 -2.60 17.40
N ASP A 98 1.11 -2.94 17.12
CA ASP A 98 0.57 -4.28 17.21
C ASP A 98 -0.64 -4.47 16.28
N LYS A 99 -1.15 -5.69 16.21
CA LYS A 99 -2.30 -6.04 15.38
C LYS A 99 -3.59 -5.37 15.84
N GLU A 100 -3.75 -5.19 17.14
CA GLU A 100 -4.92 -4.58 17.75
C GLU A 100 -5.03 -3.10 17.36
N THR A 101 -3.91 -2.39 17.36
CA THR A 101 -3.82 -1.01 16.87
C THR A 101 -4.27 -0.90 15.42
N VAL A 102 -3.79 -1.79 14.53
CA VAL A 102 -4.21 -1.77 13.12
C VAL A 102 -5.71 -2.02 12.98
N ILE A 103 -6.24 -3.00 13.69
CA ILE A 103 -7.68 -3.31 13.69
C ILE A 103 -8.48 -2.10 14.17
N LYS A 104 -8.13 -1.53 15.32
CA LYS A 104 -8.81 -0.36 15.91
C LYS A 104 -8.79 0.84 14.97
N ASN A 105 -7.63 1.18 14.40
CA ASN A 105 -7.50 2.32 13.51
C ASN A 105 -8.26 2.10 12.20
N THR A 106 -8.23 0.88 11.64
CA THR A 106 -9.01 0.54 10.44
C THR A 106 -10.51 0.60 10.72
N ASP A 107 -10.98 0.10 11.87
CA ASP A 107 -12.39 0.17 12.26
C ASP A 107 -12.84 1.61 12.51
N GLY A 108 -11.95 2.45 13.07
CA GLY A 108 -12.19 3.89 13.20
C GLY A 108 -12.34 4.58 11.84
N ALA A 109 -11.48 4.26 10.88
CA ALA A 109 -11.56 4.79 9.52
C ALA A 109 -12.85 4.33 8.80
N ILE A 110 -13.26 3.07 8.98
CA ILE A 110 -14.53 2.54 8.48
C ILE A 110 -15.72 3.28 9.10
N SER A 111 -15.68 3.53 10.41
CA SER A 111 -16.74 4.26 11.11
C SER A 111 -16.88 5.68 10.60
N ALA A 112 -15.77 6.40 10.42
CA ALA A 112 -15.75 7.75 9.84
C ALA A 112 -16.30 7.76 8.40
N ALA A 113 -15.91 6.78 7.58
CA ALA A 113 -16.41 6.67 6.22
C ALA A 113 -17.93 6.35 6.17
N LYS A 114 -18.43 5.54 7.11
CA LYS A 114 -19.88 5.27 7.25
C LYS A 114 -20.67 6.50 7.70
N GLU A 115 -20.10 7.32 8.57
CA GLU A 115 -20.74 8.56 9.02
C GLU A 115 -20.88 9.58 7.87
N VAL A 116 -19.81 9.76 7.08
CA VAL A 116 -19.83 10.60 5.86
C VAL A 116 -20.76 10.02 4.81
N ASN A 117 -20.80 8.69 4.68
CA ASN A 117 -21.65 7.95 3.77
C ASN A 117 -21.53 8.41 2.30
N PRO A 118 -20.31 8.48 1.73
CA PRO A 118 -20.08 9.04 0.42
C PRO A 118 -20.60 8.15 -0.71
N ASP A 119 -20.79 8.74 -1.88
CA ASP A 119 -21.10 7.99 -3.11
C ASP A 119 -19.88 7.24 -3.63
N PHE A 120 -18.71 7.87 -3.50
CA PHE A 120 -17.40 7.31 -3.86
C PHE A 120 -16.44 7.47 -2.70
N LEU A 121 -15.78 6.37 -2.33
CA LEU A 121 -14.74 6.36 -1.31
C LEU A 121 -13.42 5.91 -1.94
N PHE A 122 -12.42 6.77 -1.89
CA PHE A 122 -11.07 6.52 -2.39
C PHE A 122 -10.12 6.33 -1.20
N LEU A 123 -9.58 5.12 -1.07
CA LEU A 123 -8.64 4.78 0.00
C LEU A 123 -7.22 4.70 -0.55
N GLN A 124 -6.27 5.20 0.21
CA GLN A 124 -4.85 5.06 -0.04
C GLN A 124 -4.19 4.34 1.13
N GLU A 125 -3.04 3.73 0.87
CA GLU A 125 -2.27 2.94 1.82
C GLU A 125 -3.09 1.82 2.47
N THR A 126 -3.86 1.10 1.64
CA THR A 126 -4.67 -0.03 2.07
C THR A 126 -3.85 -1.31 1.92
N ASP A 127 -3.44 -1.87 3.04
CA ASP A 127 -2.63 -3.08 3.08
C ASP A 127 -3.51 -4.34 3.04
N VAL A 128 -3.06 -5.34 2.26
CA VAL A 128 -3.77 -6.63 2.13
C VAL A 128 -3.08 -7.71 2.96
N LYS A 129 -1.76 -7.85 2.84
CA LYS A 129 -0.95 -8.84 3.58
C LYS A 129 0.45 -8.28 3.84
N SER A 130 0.55 -7.24 4.64
CA SER A 130 1.81 -6.59 4.91
C SER A 130 2.29 -6.84 6.33
N THR A 131 3.61 -7.01 6.47
CA THR A 131 4.26 -7.07 7.78
C THR A 131 4.02 -5.78 8.57
N ARG A 132 4.08 -4.62 7.89
CA ARG A 132 3.89 -3.30 8.52
C ARG A 132 2.48 -3.12 9.11
N ALA A 133 1.46 -3.73 8.49
CA ALA A 133 0.08 -3.75 8.98
C ALA A 133 -0.23 -5.01 9.82
N ARG A 134 0.80 -5.70 10.37
CA ARG A 134 0.65 -6.88 11.23
C ARG A 134 -0.21 -7.99 10.60
N GLY A 135 -0.20 -8.09 9.27
CA GLY A 135 -0.96 -9.09 8.51
C GLY A 135 -2.47 -8.85 8.47
N VAL A 136 -2.96 -7.69 8.89
CA VAL A 136 -4.38 -7.34 8.78
C VAL A 136 -4.72 -7.07 7.32
N ASN A 137 -5.79 -7.68 6.83
CA ASN A 137 -6.36 -7.41 5.51
C ASN A 137 -7.34 -6.23 5.62
N GLN A 138 -6.85 -5.02 5.36
CA GLN A 138 -7.67 -3.81 5.44
C GLN A 138 -8.68 -3.71 4.30
N LEU A 139 -8.34 -4.20 3.09
CA LEU A 139 -9.27 -4.28 1.96
C LEU A 139 -10.50 -5.09 2.34
N GLU A 140 -10.32 -6.30 2.88
CA GLU A 140 -11.42 -7.17 3.31
C GLU A 140 -12.27 -6.51 4.39
N LYS A 141 -11.66 -5.81 5.35
CA LYS A 141 -12.42 -5.10 6.39
C LYS A 141 -13.32 -4.01 5.81
N PHE A 142 -12.80 -3.19 4.89
CA PHE A 142 -13.60 -2.15 4.21
C PHE A 142 -14.70 -2.77 3.34
N THR A 143 -14.37 -3.74 2.49
CA THR A 143 -15.36 -4.34 1.58
C THR A 143 -16.45 -5.09 2.33
N SER A 144 -16.13 -5.74 3.45
CA SER A 144 -17.12 -6.35 4.35
C SER A 144 -17.99 -5.34 5.07
N ALA A 145 -17.52 -4.10 5.24
CA ALA A 145 -18.29 -3.02 5.88
C ALA A 145 -19.18 -2.24 4.90
N PHE A 146 -18.88 -2.28 3.59
CA PHE A 146 -19.59 -1.60 2.49
C PHE A 146 -20.14 -2.60 1.47
N THR A 147 -20.95 -3.53 1.94
CA THR A 147 -21.45 -4.68 1.17
C THR A 147 -22.33 -4.36 -0.02
N SER A 148 -22.88 -3.15 -0.10
CA SER A 148 -23.68 -2.64 -1.23
C SER A 148 -22.89 -1.79 -2.22
N SER A 149 -21.57 -1.77 -2.11
CA SER A 149 -20.68 -1.01 -3.00
C SER A 149 -19.91 -1.94 -3.92
N ALA A 150 -19.82 -1.57 -5.20
CA ALA A 150 -18.78 -2.10 -6.09
C ALA A 150 -17.41 -1.60 -5.64
N TYR A 151 -16.37 -2.37 -5.91
CA TYR A 151 -15.02 -1.89 -5.64
C TYR A 151 -13.99 -2.40 -6.65
N VAL A 152 -12.91 -1.66 -6.75
CA VAL A 152 -11.69 -2.04 -7.45
C VAL A 152 -10.49 -1.81 -6.54
N TYR A 153 -9.50 -2.69 -6.65
CA TYR A 153 -8.22 -2.58 -5.94
C TYR A 153 -7.10 -2.48 -6.98
N ALA A 154 -6.28 -1.45 -6.87
CA ALA A 154 -5.08 -1.29 -7.68
C ALA A 154 -3.85 -1.37 -6.79
N GLU A 155 -3.11 -2.47 -6.91
CA GLU A 155 -1.83 -2.64 -6.22
C GLU A 155 -0.84 -1.56 -6.68
N ASN A 156 -0.18 -0.92 -5.73
CA ASN A 156 0.81 0.12 -5.99
C ASN A 156 2.09 -0.03 -5.17
N PHE A 157 2.13 -1.03 -4.31
CA PHE A 157 3.33 -1.37 -3.57
C PHE A 157 3.35 -2.84 -3.20
N HIS A 158 4.32 -3.56 -3.74
CA HIS A 158 4.70 -4.87 -3.26
C HIS A 158 6.21 -4.91 -3.09
N SER A 159 6.69 -5.58 -2.07
CA SER A 159 8.13 -5.68 -1.81
C SER A 159 8.53 -7.09 -1.40
N ALA A 160 9.78 -7.44 -1.67
CA ALA A 160 10.46 -8.51 -0.98
C ALA A 160 10.51 -8.22 0.53
N TYR A 161 10.97 -9.17 1.34
CA TYR A 161 11.17 -8.90 2.76
C TYR A 161 12.35 -7.94 2.95
N LEU A 162 12.05 -6.74 3.44
CA LEU A 162 13.02 -5.67 3.69
C LEU A 162 13.49 -5.73 5.14
N PHE A 163 14.79 -5.98 5.34
CA PHE A 163 15.41 -6.07 6.68
C PHE A 163 15.70 -4.72 7.33
N TYR A 164 15.53 -3.62 6.59
CA TYR A 164 15.72 -2.27 7.13
C TYR A 164 14.40 -1.68 7.64
N PRO A 165 14.38 -0.97 8.76
CA PRO A 165 15.45 -0.76 9.75
C PRO A 165 15.82 -2.06 10.47
N PHE A 166 17.12 -2.29 10.77
CA PHE A 166 17.58 -3.57 11.36
C PHE A 166 17.00 -3.85 12.75
N SER A 167 16.68 -2.79 13.51
CA SER A 167 16.05 -2.92 14.84
C SER A 167 14.57 -3.29 14.79
N ASP A 168 13.89 -2.94 13.68
CA ASP A 168 12.46 -3.20 13.46
C ASP A 168 12.18 -3.36 11.96
N PRO A 169 12.53 -4.52 11.35
CA PRO A 169 12.43 -4.72 9.91
C PRO A 169 11.05 -4.44 9.35
N HIS A 170 11.01 -3.65 8.26
CA HIS A 170 9.76 -3.31 7.55
C HIS A 170 9.01 -4.56 7.06
N GLY A 171 9.78 -5.57 6.64
CA GLY A 171 9.24 -6.84 6.18
C GLY A 171 8.69 -6.78 4.77
N LYS A 172 7.75 -7.68 4.46
CA LYS A 172 7.08 -7.76 3.17
C LYS A 172 5.84 -6.88 3.17
N THR A 173 5.64 -6.13 2.08
CA THR A 173 4.45 -5.28 1.89
C THR A 173 3.67 -5.75 0.66
N ASN A 174 2.34 -5.68 0.76
CA ASN A 174 1.42 -5.71 -0.35
C ASN A 174 0.30 -4.71 -0.02
N ALA A 175 0.26 -3.62 -0.78
CA ALA A 175 -0.63 -2.50 -0.53
C ALA A 175 -1.08 -1.85 -1.83
N GLY A 176 -2.19 -1.13 -1.77
CA GLY A 176 -2.74 -0.46 -2.93
C GLY A 176 -3.68 0.69 -2.61
N ILE A 177 -4.31 1.15 -3.67
CA ILE A 177 -5.41 2.10 -3.63
C ILE A 177 -6.73 1.37 -3.90
N VAL A 178 -7.80 1.82 -3.26
CA VAL A 178 -9.13 1.23 -3.41
C VAL A 178 -10.12 2.30 -3.83
N THR A 179 -10.94 1.98 -4.81
CA THR A 179 -12.14 2.76 -5.14
C THR A 179 -13.36 1.92 -4.76
N LEU A 180 -14.15 2.41 -3.79
CA LEU A 180 -15.49 1.88 -3.54
C LEU A 180 -16.51 2.84 -4.15
N SER A 181 -17.51 2.28 -4.82
CA SER A 181 -18.57 3.00 -5.49
C SER A 181 -19.92 2.43 -5.10
N ARG A 182 -20.88 3.27 -4.72
CA ARG A 182 -22.27 2.86 -4.57
C ARG A 182 -22.91 2.47 -5.90
N TYR A 183 -22.30 2.89 -6.99
CA TYR A 183 -22.82 2.69 -8.35
C TYR A 183 -21.99 1.65 -9.09
N LYS A 184 -22.65 0.97 -10.02
CA LYS A 184 -22.00 -0.04 -10.88
C LYS A 184 -20.86 0.58 -11.67
N ILE A 185 -19.70 -0.02 -11.56
CA ILE A 185 -18.52 0.31 -12.35
C ILE A 185 -18.55 -0.51 -13.63
N ASN A 186 -18.42 0.11 -14.79
CA ASN A 186 -18.44 -0.58 -16.08
C ASN A 186 -17.04 -0.99 -16.55
N GLU A 187 -16.05 -0.16 -16.25
CA GLU A 187 -14.65 -0.39 -16.60
C GLU A 187 -13.78 0.25 -15.56
N SER A 188 -12.65 -0.38 -15.25
CA SER A 188 -11.61 0.24 -14.44
C SER A 188 -10.22 -0.20 -14.91
N VAL A 189 -9.31 0.76 -15.00
CA VAL A 189 -7.95 0.55 -15.51
C VAL A 189 -6.96 1.18 -14.52
N ARG A 190 -5.89 0.43 -14.20
CA ARG A 190 -4.72 0.95 -13.50
C ARG A 190 -3.81 1.69 -14.49
N ARG A 191 -3.37 2.87 -14.11
CA ARG A 191 -2.38 3.65 -14.87
C ARG A 191 -1.18 3.95 -13.98
N SER A 192 0.00 3.66 -14.50
CA SER A 192 1.26 3.88 -13.78
C SER A 192 1.70 5.34 -13.88
N PHE A 193 2.26 5.86 -12.77
CA PHE A 193 3.08 7.07 -12.84
C PHE A 193 4.52 6.71 -13.22
N PRO A 194 5.27 7.64 -13.82
CA PRO A 194 6.72 7.52 -13.93
C PRO A 194 7.35 7.37 -12.53
N VAL A 195 8.22 6.39 -12.37
CA VAL A 195 8.96 6.15 -11.13
C VAL A 195 10.43 5.94 -11.44
N ASP A 196 11.28 6.10 -10.43
CA ASP A 196 12.72 5.85 -10.56
C ASP A 196 12.99 4.34 -10.70
N GLU A 197 13.56 3.94 -11.84
CA GLU A 197 13.94 2.56 -12.13
C GLU A 197 15.42 2.29 -11.85
N SER A 198 16.15 3.25 -11.30
CA SER A 198 17.57 3.11 -10.99
C SER A 198 17.80 2.08 -9.88
N PHE A 199 18.97 1.43 -9.94
CA PHE A 199 19.44 0.57 -8.87
C PHE A 199 20.09 1.44 -7.75
N PRO A 200 19.78 1.23 -6.48
CA PRO A 200 18.87 0.23 -5.88
C PRO A 200 17.43 0.72 -5.65
N THR A 201 17.12 1.97 -6.00
CA THR A 201 15.86 2.66 -5.65
C THR A 201 14.61 1.87 -6.05
N ARG A 202 14.62 1.27 -7.25
CA ARG A 202 13.50 0.49 -7.78
C ARG A 202 13.00 -0.65 -6.87
N PHE A 203 13.82 -1.16 -5.94
CA PHE A 203 13.42 -2.24 -5.04
C PHE A 203 12.68 -1.77 -3.80
N PHE A 204 12.72 -0.47 -3.53
CA PHE A 204 12.18 0.14 -2.32
C PHE A 204 11.09 1.17 -2.62
N ASP A 205 11.01 1.66 -3.85
CA ASP A 205 10.00 2.65 -4.26
C ASP A 205 8.68 1.96 -4.63
N LEU A 206 7.60 2.75 -4.54
CA LEU A 206 6.26 2.31 -4.89
C LEU A 206 6.10 2.21 -6.41
N ASP A 207 5.33 1.23 -6.87
CA ASP A 207 4.75 1.21 -8.22
C ASP A 207 3.56 2.17 -8.30
N ARG A 208 3.85 3.47 -8.12
CA ARG A 208 2.83 4.52 -8.01
C ARG A 208 1.86 4.47 -9.18
N CYS A 209 0.59 4.52 -8.86
CA CYS A 209 -0.48 4.45 -9.85
C CYS A 209 -1.69 5.29 -9.45
N PHE A 210 -2.58 5.46 -10.43
CA PHE A 210 -3.96 5.85 -10.22
C PHE A 210 -4.88 4.88 -10.96
N SER A 211 -6.14 4.82 -10.56
CA SER A 211 -7.16 4.07 -11.27
C SER A 211 -8.11 5.01 -11.98
N VAL A 212 -8.54 4.63 -13.18
CA VAL A 212 -9.57 5.31 -13.94
C VAL A 212 -10.76 4.38 -14.02
N SER A 213 -11.88 4.76 -13.40
CA SER A 213 -13.12 4.00 -13.42
C SER A 213 -14.18 4.72 -14.23
N ARG A 214 -14.94 3.97 -15.04
CA ARG A 214 -16.02 4.47 -15.88
C ARG A 214 -17.34 3.93 -15.38
N ILE A 215 -18.32 4.81 -15.26
CA ILE A 215 -19.66 4.50 -14.76
C ILE A 215 -20.67 5.06 -15.74
N ASN A 216 -21.52 4.20 -16.29
CA ASN A 216 -22.57 4.62 -17.21
C ASN A 216 -23.66 5.41 -16.46
N LEU A 217 -24.12 6.47 -17.08
CA LEU A 217 -25.24 7.26 -16.58
C LEU A 217 -26.52 6.77 -17.21
N ASP A 218 -27.60 6.73 -16.42
CA ASP A 218 -28.93 6.33 -16.86
C ASP A 218 -29.85 7.54 -17.05
N GLY A 219 -31.10 7.27 -17.45
CA GLY A 219 -32.13 8.28 -17.65
C GLY A 219 -31.79 9.26 -18.79
N ASP A 220 -32.02 10.55 -18.56
CA ASP A 220 -31.80 11.63 -19.54
C ASP A 220 -30.32 11.78 -19.98
N LYS A 221 -29.40 11.10 -19.28
CA LYS A 221 -27.98 11.08 -19.57
C LYS A 221 -27.47 9.75 -20.13
N ALA A 222 -28.41 8.87 -20.54
CA ALA A 222 -28.02 7.60 -21.14
C ALA A 222 -27.05 7.80 -22.31
N GLY A 223 -26.00 6.98 -22.34
CA GLY A 223 -24.89 7.09 -23.29
C GLY A 223 -23.75 8.03 -22.86
N LYS A 224 -23.86 8.71 -21.72
CA LYS A 224 -22.74 9.44 -21.08
C LYS A 224 -22.11 8.60 -19.97
N GLN A 225 -20.90 8.94 -19.62
CA GLN A 225 -20.14 8.29 -18.55
C GLN A 225 -19.62 9.31 -17.55
N LEU A 226 -19.61 8.93 -16.28
CA LEU A 226 -18.78 9.52 -15.26
C LEU A 226 -17.42 8.82 -15.28
N VAL A 227 -16.34 9.60 -15.25
CA VAL A 227 -14.96 9.09 -15.22
C VAL A 227 -14.24 9.68 -14.04
#